data_8bd324e4b8cc6f673f8e95b5fa7042e8
#
_entry.id   8bd324e4b8cc6f673f8e95b5fa7042e8
#
_cell.length_a   1.000
_cell.length_b   1.000
_cell.length_c   1.000
_cell.angle_alpha   90.00
_cell.angle_beta   90.00
_cell.angle_gamma   90.00
#
_symmetry.space_group_name_H-M   'P 1'
#
loop_
_entity.id
_entity.type
_entity.pdbx_description
1 polymer ?
#
loop_
_entity_poly.entity_id
_entity_poly.type
_entity_poly.pdbx_seq_one_letter_code
_entity_poly.pdbx_strand_id
1 'polypeptide(L)'
;MNDFRPNPSLLLETSWEVCNKQGGIYTVLTSRAHEMMKRHDGRIIFIGPLLTEQEDFPTDFENTVPAILEDWHRDAAPSLDLRYVCGSWRTPGSPPVVLVDFEPLYAQKATLYYEMWEHFGIQSDKGYGDYDEASLFGIAAAQTMHSLCEYP
;
A
#
# COMPACT_ATOMS: atom_id res chain seq x y z
N MET A 1 -35.09 -11.64 -5.41
CA MET A 1 -34.01 -11.59 -4.41
C MET A 1 -32.90 -10.70 -4.96
N ASN A 2 -32.76 -9.53 -4.38
CA ASN A 2 -31.68 -8.61 -4.80
C ASN A 2 -30.37 -9.15 -4.25
N ASP A 3 -29.57 -9.72 -5.14
CA ASP A 3 -28.19 -10.12 -4.82
C ASP A 3 -27.37 -8.84 -4.72
N PHE A 4 -27.41 -8.21 -3.55
CA PHE A 4 -26.66 -6.98 -3.28
C PHE A 4 -25.18 -7.34 -3.14
N ARG A 5 -24.45 -7.23 -4.26
CA ARG A 5 -23.00 -7.33 -4.24
C ARG A 5 -22.44 -5.91 -4.20
N PRO A 6 -21.70 -5.56 -3.13
CA PRO A 6 -21.06 -4.25 -3.10
C PRO A 6 -20.15 -4.12 -4.33
N ASN A 7 -20.35 -3.05 -5.08
CA ASN A 7 -19.47 -2.71 -6.21
C ASN A 7 -18.79 -1.40 -5.89
N PRO A 8 -17.65 -1.43 -5.17
CA PRO A 8 -16.96 -0.21 -4.79
C PRO A 8 -16.45 0.54 -6.03
N SER A 9 -16.46 1.87 -5.95
CA SER A 9 -15.92 2.73 -7.02
C SER A 9 -14.40 2.64 -7.10
N LEU A 10 -13.73 2.24 -6.02
CA LEU A 10 -12.30 2.04 -5.94
C LEU A 10 -12.03 0.96 -4.89
N LEU A 11 -11.15 0.02 -5.22
CA LEU A 11 -10.70 -1.00 -4.29
C LEU A 11 -9.22 -0.76 -3.97
N LEU A 12 -8.90 -0.71 -2.70
CA LEU A 12 -7.52 -0.61 -2.22
C LEU A 12 -7.14 -1.90 -1.52
N GLU A 13 -6.02 -2.49 -1.90
CA GLU A 13 -5.53 -3.72 -1.31
C GLU A 13 -4.09 -3.57 -0.87
N THR A 14 -3.83 -3.78 0.41
CA THR A 14 -2.52 -3.59 1.04
C THR A 14 -1.95 -4.94 1.46
N SER A 15 -0.69 -5.16 1.13
CA SER A 15 0.06 -6.32 1.61
C SER A 15 1.56 -6.03 1.62
N TRP A 16 2.25 -6.60 2.59
CA TRP A 16 3.71 -6.60 2.63
C TRP A 16 4.33 -7.22 1.38
N GLU A 17 3.62 -8.17 0.75
CA GLU A 17 4.13 -8.90 -0.41
C GLU A 17 3.78 -8.26 -1.77
N VAL A 18 3.16 -7.08 -1.80
CA VAL A 18 2.95 -6.33 -3.05
C VAL A 18 4.32 -5.95 -3.62
N CYS A 19 4.65 -6.49 -4.82
CA CYS A 19 5.95 -6.36 -5.47
C CYS A 19 7.12 -6.81 -4.58
N ASN A 20 6.85 -7.68 -3.60
CA ASN A 20 7.83 -8.12 -2.63
C ASN A 20 7.58 -9.59 -2.28
N LYS A 21 8.06 -10.48 -3.14
CA LYS A 21 7.80 -11.91 -3.01
C LYS A 21 8.53 -12.49 -1.81
N GLN A 22 7.76 -12.95 -0.81
CA GLN A 22 8.31 -13.63 0.37
C GLN A 22 7.63 -14.96 0.67
N GLY A 23 6.35 -15.12 0.29
CA GLY A 23 5.59 -16.33 0.59
C GLY A 23 4.34 -16.48 -0.27
N GLY A 24 3.37 -17.22 0.27
CA GLY A 24 2.17 -17.60 -0.46
C GLY A 24 1.20 -16.48 -0.77
N ILE A 25 1.22 -15.38 0.00
CA ILE A 25 0.33 -14.25 -0.25
C ILE A 25 0.63 -13.61 -1.60
N TYR A 26 1.91 -13.50 -1.96
CA TYR A 26 2.31 -13.00 -3.28
C TYR A 26 1.62 -13.79 -4.41
N THR A 27 1.63 -15.10 -4.31
CA THR A 27 0.99 -15.97 -5.30
C THR A 27 -0.52 -15.76 -5.35
N VAL A 28 -1.18 -15.62 -4.20
CA VAL A 28 -2.62 -15.34 -4.14
C VAL A 28 -2.94 -14.02 -4.84
N LEU A 29 -2.20 -12.96 -4.53
CA LEU A 29 -2.43 -11.63 -5.10
C LEU A 29 -2.20 -11.61 -6.61
N THR A 30 -1.07 -12.16 -7.07
CA THR A 30 -0.73 -12.12 -8.50
C THR A 30 -1.62 -13.02 -9.35
N SER A 31 -2.06 -14.16 -8.81
CA SER A 31 -2.91 -15.08 -9.56
C SER A 31 -4.33 -14.57 -9.79
N ARG A 32 -4.83 -13.67 -8.92
CA ARG A 32 -6.17 -13.09 -9.07
C ARG A 32 -6.18 -11.66 -9.61
N ALA A 33 -5.02 -11.04 -9.76
CA ALA A 33 -4.93 -9.61 -10.15
C ALA A 33 -5.65 -9.32 -11.47
N HIS A 34 -5.49 -10.18 -12.47
CA HIS A 34 -6.11 -9.99 -13.78
C HIS A 34 -7.64 -9.99 -13.69
N GLU A 35 -8.21 -10.93 -12.96
CA GLU A 35 -9.66 -10.99 -12.75
C GLU A 35 -10.17 -9.79 -11.94
N MET A 36 -9.43 -9.36 -10.95
CA MET A 36 -9.79 -8.20 -10.15
C MET A 36 -9.78 -6.92 -11.00
N MET A 37 -8.80 -6.77 -11.89
CA MET A 37 -8.74 -5.65 -12.82
C MET A 37 -9.96 -5.62 -13.74
N LYS A 38 -10.38 -6.76 -14.26
CA LYS A 38 -11.59 -6.87 -15.09
C LYS A 38 -12.85 -6.56 -14.31
N ARG A 39 -12.99 -7.16 -13.11
CA ARG A 39 -14.18 -7.04 -12.27
C ARG A 39 -14.42 -5.60 -11.80
N HIS A 40 -13.37 -4.83 -11.59
CA HIS A 40 -13.45 -3.47 -11.07
C HIS A 40 -13.10 -2.40 -12.11
N ASP A 41 -13.11 -2.74 -13.40
CA ASP A 41 -12.79 -1.83 -14.51
C ASP A 41 -11.45 -1.10 -14.30
N GLY A 42 -10.45 -1.80 -13.82
CA GLY A 42 -9.13 -1.23 -13.54
C GLY A 42 -9.08 -0.32 -12.31
N ARG A 43 -10.14 -0.25 -11.54
CA ARG A 43 -10.23 0.64 -10.37
C ARG A 43 -9.82 -0.09 -9.08
N ILE A 44 -8.65 -0.69 -9.13
CA ILE A 44 -8.02 -1.31 -7.97
C ILE A 44 -6.58 -0.81 -7.88
N ILE A 45 -6.14 -0.46 -6.67
CA ILE A 45 -4.78 -0.01 -6.40
C ILE A 45 -4.20 -0.90 -5.30
N PHE A 46 -3.04 -1.49 -5.57
CA PHE A 46 -2.28 -2.24 -4.57
C PHE A 46 -1.31 -1.32 -3.86
N ILE A 47 -1.18 -1.48 -2.56
CA ILE A 47 -0.26 -0.70 -1.73
C ILE A 47 0.73 -1.66 -1.08
N GLY A 48 2.01 -1.38 -1.28
CA GLY A 48 3.10 -2.19 -0.75
C GLY A 48 4.23 -1.34 -0.18
N PRO A 49 5.23 -1.99 0.42
CA PRO A 49 6.37 -1.28 0.98
C PRO A 49 7.40 -0.94 -0.09
N LEU A 50 7.97 0.26 -0.02
CA LEU A 50 9.17 0.60 -0.74
C LEU A 50 10.35 0.32 0.21
N LEU A 51 11.06 -0.76 -0.03
CA LEU A 51 12.17 -1.19 0.83
C LEU A 51 13.45 -0.46 0.40
N THR A 52 13.94 0.41 1.27
CA THR A 52 15.07 1.30 0.96
C THR A 52 16.43 0.62 0.97
N GLU A 53 16.48 -0.62 1.47
CA GLU A 53 17.71 -1.43 1.45
C GLU A 53 18.08 -1.90 0.04
N GLN A 54 17.17 -1.78 -0.91
CA GLN A 54 17.40 -2.10 -2.32
C GLN A 54 17.76 -0.83 -3.07
N GLU A 55 18.91 -0.84 -3.75
CA GLU A 55 19.34 0.29 -4.57
C GLU A 55 18.42 0.50 -5.77
N ASP A 56 17.83 -0.59 -6.27
CA ASP A 56 16.91 -0.59 -7.41
C ASP A 56 15.50 -0.95 -6.99
N PHE A 57 14.52 -0.59 -7.81
CA PHE A 57 13.13 -1.02 -7.64
C PHE A 57 13.01 -2.53 -7.78
N PRO A 58 11.99 -3.16 -7.15
CA PRO A 58 11.73 -4.58 -7.37
C PRO A 58 11.59 -4.91 -8.86
N THR A 59 12.07 -6.09 -9.27
CA THR A 59 12.05 -6.50 -10.68
C THR A 59 10.67 -6.62 -11.29
N ASP A 60 9.68 -6.88 -10.46
CA ASP A 60 8.27 -6.99 -10.87
C ASP A 60 7.50 -5.68 -10.76
N PHE A 61 8.19 -4.58 -10.52
CA PHE A 61 7.60 -3.23 -10.47
C PHE A 61 8.01 -2.44 -11.70
N GLU A 62 7.03 -1.89 -12.40
CA GLU A 62 7.22 -0.99 -13.53
C GLU A 62 7.05 0.45 -13.07
N ASN A 63 8.11 1.25 -13.14
CA ASN A 63 8.12 2.63 -12.65
C ASN A 63 7.57 3.60 -13.71
N THR A 64 6.29 3.40 -14.07
CA THR A 64 5.56 4.31 -14.97
C THR A 64 4.21 4.57 -14.33
N VAL A 65 3.92 5.83 -14.00
CA VAL A 65 2.70 6.20 -13.28
C VAL A 65 1.46 5.86 -14.11
N PRO A 66 0.59 4.95 -13.64
CA PRO A 66 -0.65 4.65 -14.37
C PRO A 66 -1.64 5.81 -14.32
N ALA A 67 -2.51 5.87 -15.32
CA ALA A 67 -3.46 6.98 -15.47
C ALA A 67 -4.30 7.23 -14.22
N ILE A 68 -4.74 6.17 -13.54
CA ILE A 68 -5.57 6.28 -12.33
C ILE A 68 -4.85 6.98 -11.17
N LEU A 69 -3.51 6.98 -11.17
CA LEU A 69 -2.69 7.57 -10.11
C LEU A 69 -2.03 8.90 -10.52
N GLU A 70 -2.16 9.33 -11.78
CA GLU A 70 -1.45 10.53 -12.25
C GLU A 70 -1.77 11.79 -11.45
N ASP A 71 -3.05 12.07 -11.23
CA ASP A 71 -3.47 13.27 -10.52
C ASP A 71 -3.05 13.23 -9.05
N TRP A 72 -3.26 12.09 -8.39
CA TRP A 72 -2.86 11.91 -7.00
C TRP A 72 -1.35 12.05 -6.83
N HIS A 73 -0.58 11.43 -7.71
CA HIS A 73 0.89 11.45 -7.66
C HIS A 73 1.42 12.87 -7.85
N ARG A 74 0.82 13.64 -8.75
CA ARG A 74 1.24 15.00 -9.05
C ARG A 74 0.81 16.00 -7.97
N ASP A 75 -0.44 15.91 -7.51
CA ASP A 75 -1.08 16.98 -6.75
C ASP A 75 -1.18 16.68 -5.25
N ALA A 76 -1.36 15.43 -4.85
CA ALA A 76 -1.58 15.05 -3.46
C ALA A 76 -0.33 14.45 -2.78
N ALA A 77 0.36 13.55 -3.46
CA ALA A 77 1.50 12.84 -2.88
C ALA A 77 2.63 13.76 -2.40
N PRO A 78 2.99 14.85 -3.11
CA PRO A 78 4.08 15.72 -2.64
C PRO A 78 3.80 16.45 -1.32
N SER A 79 2.53 16.58 -0.93
CA SER A 79 2.16 17.21 0.34
C SER A 79 2.21 16.24 1.52
N LEU A 80 2.45 14.96 1.28
CA LEU A 80 2.55 13.94 2.30
C LEU A 80 3.99 13.82 2.80
N ASP A 81 4.15 13.42 4.06
CA ASP A 81 5.46 13.38 4.72
C ASP A 81 6.30 12.15 4.31
N LEU A 82 5.72 11.21 3.59
CA LEU A 82 6.39 9.99 3.17
C LEU A 82 6.69 10.01 1.67
N ARG A 83 7.71 9.26 1.29
CA ARG A 83 8.06 9.08 -0.12
C ARG A 83 7.19 7.98 -0.74
N TYR A 84 6.62 8.28 -1.89
CA TYR A 84 5.76 7.38 -2.64
C TYR A 84 6.29 7.18 -4.05
N VAL A 85 6.18 5.95 -4.53
CA VAL A 85 6.47 5.62 -5.93
C VAL A 85 5.23 4.96 -6.51
N CYS A 86 4.75 5.48 -7.63
CA CYS A 86 3.58 4.96 -8.32
C CYS A 86 4.00 4.23 -9.60
N GLY A 87 3.43 3.07 -9.82
CA GLY A 87 3.74 2.27 -10.99
C GLY A 87 2.73 1.15 -11.21
N SER A 88 3.17 0.10 -11.88
CA SER A 88 2.36 -1.08 -12.15
C SER A 88 3.09 -2.34 -11.74
N TRP A 89 2.33 -3.34 -11.32
CA TRP A 89 2.86 -4.67 -11.02
C TRP A 89 3.03 -5.44 -12.33
N ARG A 90 4.22 -5.98 -12.56
CA ARG A 90 4.51 -6.80 -13.75
C ARG A 90 3.94 -8.21 -13.57
N THR A 91 2.61 -8.29 -13.63
CA THR A 91 1.85 -9.53 -13.55
C THR A 91 0.65 -9.40 -14.49
N PRO A 92 -0.02 -10.48 -14.91
CA PRO A 92 -1.19 -10.34 -15.76
C PRO A 92 -2.22 -9.37 -15.20
N GLY A 93 -2.70 -8.45 -16.04
CA GLY A 93 -3.59 -7.36 -15.65
C GLY A 93 -2.89 -6.04 -15.37
N SER A 94 -1.59 -6.05 -15.12
CA SER A 94 -0.75 -4.87 -14.85
C SER A 94 -1.42 -3.91 -13.84
N PRO A 95 -1.80 -4.39 -12.64
CA PRO A 95 -2.54 -3.54 -11.72
C PRO A 95 -1.71 -2.36 -11.20
N PRO A 96 -2.36 -1.21 -10.98
CA PRO A 96 -1.69 -0.05 -10.36
C PRO A 96 -1.17 -0.36 -8.96
N VAL A 97 0.01 0.19 -8.65
CA VAL A 97 0.69 -0.02 -7.37
C VAL A 97 1.23 1.30 -6.85
N VAL A 98 1.05 1.51 -5.54
CA VAL A 98 1.76 2.55 -4.78
C VAL A 98 2.69 1.86 -3.81
N LEU A 99 3.99 2.13 -3.90
CA LEU A 99 4.97 1.69 -2.93
C LEU A 99 5.31 2.86 -2.00
N VAL A 100 5.25 2.64 -0.71
CA VAL A 100 5.50 3.67 0.29
C VAL A 100 6.76 3.35 1.10
N ASP A 101 7.63 4.35 1.22
CA ASP A 101 8.79 4.31 2.09
C ASP A 101 8.36 4.74 3.49
N PHE A 102 8.27 3.78 4.40
CA PHE A 102 7.84 4.02 5.77
C PHE A 102 9.01 4.26 6.75
N GLU A 103 10.24 4.21 6.28
CA GLU A 103 11.41 4.37 7.13
C GLU A 103 11.40 5.67 7.96
N PRO A 104 10.96 6.83 7.42
CA PRO A 104 10.88 8.05 8.23
C PRO A 104 10.00 7.93 9.47
N LEU A 105 9.07 6.99 9.50
CA LEU A 105 8.19 6.79 10.67
C LEU A 105 8.94 6.22 11.88
N TYR A 106 10.11 5.62 11.70
CA TYR A 106 10.93 5.16 12.83
C TYR A 106 11.30 6.32 13.76
N ALA A 107 11.52 7.51 13.22
CA ALA A 107 11.81 8.69 14.01
C ALA A 107 10.62 9.16 14.86
N GLN A 108 9.40 8.78 14.47
CA GLN A 108 8.16 9.14 15.15
C GLN A 108 7.57 7.96 15.93
N LYS A 109 8.29 6.85 16.03
CA LYS A 109 7.77 5.59 16.58
C LYS A 109 7.18 5.76 17.99
N ALA A 110 7.90 6.45 18.87
CA ALA A 110 7.45 6.63 20.25
C ALA A 110 6.13 7.38 20.32
N THR A 111 5.98 8.44 19.54
CA THR A 111 4.74 9.23 19.49
C THR A 111 3.59 8.42 18.89
N LEU A 112 3.84 7.70 17.80
CA LEU A 112 2.82 6.87 17.14
C LEU A 112 2.33 5.75 18.05
N TYR A 113 3.24 5.08 18.74
CA TYR A 113 2.88 4.00 19.67
C TYR A 113 2.13 4.52 20.90
N TYR A 114 2.49 5.72 21.37
CA TYR A 114 1.77 6.36 22.46
C TYR A 114 0.33 6.67 22.06
N GLU A 115 0.11 7.22 20.86
CA GLU A 115 -1.22 7.48 20.33
C GLU A 115 -2.05 6.20 20.17
N MET A 116 -1.43 5.13 19.68
CA MET A 116 -2.10 3.83 19.54
C MET A 116 -2.51 3.28 20.89
N TRP A 117 -1.67 3.45 21.91
CA TRP A 117 -2.01 3.03 23.26
C TRP A 117 -3.13 3.88 23.86
N GLU A 118 -3.05 5.20 23.69
CA GLU A 118 -4.02 6.14 24.24
C GLU A 118 -5.41 5.95 23.66
N HIS A 119 -5.51 5.76 22.34
CA HIS A 119 -6.79 5.66 21.65
C HIS A 119 -7.35 4.24 21.58
N PHE A 120 -6.50 3.22 21.56
CA PHE A 120 -6.91 1.84 21.30
C PHE A 120 -6.40 0.83 22.33
N GLY A 121 -5.60 1.24 23.30
CA GLY A 121 -5.04 0.34 24.31
C GLY A 121 -4.01 -0.65 23.78
N ILE A 122 -3.42 -0.37 22.61
CA ILE A 122 -2.43 -1.26 21.98
C ILE A 122 -1.05 -1.03 22.61
N GLN A 123 -0.47 -2.08 23.20
CA GLN A 123 0.84 -2.05 23.83
C GLN A 123 1.92 -2.44 22.84
N SER A 124 2.49 -1.45 22.15
CA SER A 124 3.52 -1.67 21.14
C SER A 124 4.95 -1.59 21.66
N ASP A 125 5.14 -1.07 22.87
CA ASP A 125 6.45 -0.95 23.51
C ASP A 125 7.07 -2.31 23.87
N LYS A 126 6.26 -3.37 23.91
CA LYS A 126 6.70 -4.74 24.20
C LYS A 126 6.90 -5.58 22.94
N GLY A 127 6.73 -4.97 21.77
CA GLY A 127 6.98 -5.66 20.51
C GLY A 127 8.46 -5.95 20.30
N TYR A 128 8.77 -7.06 19.67
CA TYR A 128 10.14 -7.48 19.39
C TYR A 128 10.21 -8.08 17.97
N GLY A 129 11.45 -8.29 17.49
CA GLY A 129 11.70 -8.80 16.15
C GLY A 129 11.31 -7.78 15.09
N ASP A 130 10.54 -8.21 14.12
CA ASP A 130 10.08 -7.38 13.01
C ASP A 130 8.74 -6.65 13.28
N TYR A 131 8.34 -6.55 14.56
CA TYR A 131 7.11 -5.89 14.97
C TYR A 131 7.05 -4.44 14.49
N ASP A 132 8.14 -3.68 14.68
CA ASP A 132 8.19 -2.28 14.28
C ASP A 132 8.03 -2.12 12.77
N GLU A 133 8.69 -2.96 12.00
CA GLU A 133 8.62 -2.94 10.54
C GLU A 133 7.18 -3.13 10.06
N ALA A 134 6.51 -4.16 10.54
CA ALA A 134 5.13 -4.45 10.18
C ALA A 134 4.17 -3.36 10.65
N SER A 135 4.34 -2.85 11.88
CA SER A 135 3.48 -1.81 12.46
C SER A 135 3.62 -0.49 11.72
N LEU A 136 4.84 -0.07 11.42
CA LEU A 136 5.09 1.21 10.76
C LEU A 136 4.66 1.16 9.29
N PHE A 137 4.86 0.03 8.62
CA PHE A 137 4.29 -0.15 7.28
C PHE A 137 2.76 -0.06 7.32
N GLY A 138 2.12 -0.69 8.29
CA GLY A 138 0.66 -0.62 8.45
C GLY A 138 0.17 0.81 8.62
N ILE A 139 0.86 1.62 9.42
CA ILE A 139 0.53 3.03 9.61
C ILE A 139 0.72 3.81 8.30
N ALA A 140 1.83 3.59 7.61
CA ALA A 140 2.11 4.25 6.33
C ALA A 140 1.06 3.88 5.28
N ALA A 141 0.67 2.61 5.21
CA ALA A 141 -0.36 2.14 4.30
C ALA A 141 -1.72 2.79 4.61
N ALA A 142 -2.06 2.93 5.89
CA ALA A 142 -3.31 3.58 6.29
C ALA A 142 -3.34 5.05 5.89
N GLN A 143 -2.24 5.77 6.06
CA GLN A 143 -2.12 7.16 5.62
C GLN A 143 -2.25 7.28 4.10
N THR A 144 -1.65 6.35 3.35
CA THR A 144 -1.75 6.28 1.90
C THR A 144 -3.19 6.05 1.45
N MET A 145 -3.87 5.09 2.07
CA MET A 145 -5.27 4.78 1.77
C MET A 145 -6.18 5.98 2.04
N HIS A 146 -5.97 6.65 3.16
CA HIS A 146 -6.75 7.83 3.52
C HIS A 146 -6.60 8.94 2.47
N SER A 147 -5.37 9.22 2.07
CA SER A 147 -5.08 10.23 1.04
C SER A 147 -5.71 9.88 -0.31
N LEU A 148 -5.60 8.62 -0.74
CA LEU A 148 -6.20 8.16 -2.00
C LEU A 148 -7.72 8.27 -1.99
N CYS A 149 -8.37 8.03 -0.86
CA CYS A 149 -9.82 8.15 -0.73
C CYS A 149 -10.30 9.61 -0.73
N GLU A 150 -9.50 10.53 -0.21
CA GLU A 150 -9.83 11.96 -0.21
C GLU A 150 -9.58 12.65 -1.54
N TYR A 151 -8.77 12.04 -2.40
CA TYR A 151 -8.42 12.61 -3.69
C TYR A 151 -9.00 11.75 -4.81
N PRO A 152 -10.21 12.05 -5.26
CA PRO A 152 -10.90 11.27 -6.30
C PRO A 152 -10.29 11.42 -7.69
#